data_3141548441717a41784515f53c41e91f
#
_entry.id   3141548441717a41784515f53c41e91f
#
_cell.length_a   1.000
_cell.length_b   1.000
_cell.length_c   1.000
_cell.angle_alpha   90.00
_cell.angle_beta   90.00
_cell.angle_gamma   90.00
#
_symmetry.space_group_name_H-M   'P 1'
#
loop_
_entity.id
_entity.type
_entity.pdbx_description
1 polymer ?
#
loop_
_entity_poly.entity_id
_entity_poly.type
_entity_poly.pdbx_seq_one_letter_code
_entity_poly.pdbx_strand_id
1 'polypeptide(L)'
;MIVNPSRSIATAVHIALLETTPEYFLQVAQWHHQECERQGVKSSLALRQQRLVLHVQESRIPKTLVALFDGKLIGCVSLVNYSYRSSERMPKGANESPVWLSNLFVLEKYRQQGFGNALIDAAKHYASDLGQDELWLSATDYTDYYQKRGWEIIRRTRLAGRQVNVMRVGL
;
A
#
# COMPACT_ATOMS: atom_id res chain seq x y z
N MET A 1 -19.14 17.72 -30.76
CA MET A 1 -18.74 17.90 -29.32
C MET A 1 -17.35 17.34 -29.14
N ILE A 2 -16.37 18.18 -28.94
CA ILE A 2 -15.00 17.74 -28.62
C ILE A 2 -15.02 17.37 -27.15
N VAL A 3 -14.97 16.07 -26.87
CA VAL A 3 -14.80 15.58 -25.51
C VAL A 3 -13.40 15.95 -25.09
N ASN A 4 -13.28 16.85 -24.15
CA ASN A 4 -12.02 17.31 -23.58
C ASN A 4 -11.32 16.12 -22.89
N PRO A 5 -10.15 15.66 -23.34
CA PRO A 5 -9.48 14.47 -22.79
C PRO A 5 -8.81 14.69 -21.44
N SER A 6 -8.98 15.85 -20.82
CA SER A 6 -8.37 16.19 -19.53
C SER A 6 -9.32 16.10 -18.34
N ARG A 7 -10.28 15.18 -18.33
CA ARG A 7 -10.87 14.78 -17.05
C ARG A 7 -9.79 14.04 -16.28
N SER A 8 -9.23 14.72 -15.30
CA SER A 8 -8.29 14.15 -14.34
C SER A 8 -8.81 12.80 -13.84
N ILE A 9 -8.04 11.73 -14.01
CA ILE A 9 -8.33 10.38 -13.46
C ILE A 9 -8.68 10.49 -11.97
N ALA A 10 -8.09 11.44 -11.25
CA ALA A 10 -8.37 11.73 -9.84
C ALA A 10 -9.85 12.06 -9.55
N THR A 11 -10.63 12.54 -10.52
CA THR A 11 -12.07 12.83 -10.33
C THR A 11 -12.98 11.65 -10.64
N ALA A 12 -12.45 10.58 -11.27
CA ALA A 12 -13.21 9.41 -11.66
C ALA A 12 -13.01 8.22 -10.72
N VAL A 13 -11.93 8.22 -9.90
CA VAL A 13 -11.64 7.17 -8.93
C VAL A 13 -12.14 7.58 -7.55
N HIS A 14 -12.77 6.63 -6.87
CA HIS A 14 -13.17 6.77 -5.47
C HIS A 14 -12.28 5.89 -4.60
N ILE A 15 -11.60 6.47 -3.63
CA ILE A 15 -10.79 5.75 -2.65
C ILE A 15 -11.56 5.68 -1.34
N ALA A 16 -11.74 4.46 -0.83
CA ALA A 16 -12.46 4.21 0.42
C ALA A 16 -11.66 3.30 1.35
N LEU A 17 -11.97 3.35 2.64
CA LEU A 17 -11.47 2.36 3.60
C LEU A 17 -12.16 1.01 3.38
N LEU A 18 -11.41 -0.07 3.43
CA LEU A 18 -11.96 -1.42 3.29
C LEU A 18 -13.04 -1.71 4.35
N GLU A 19 -12.89 -1.19 5.56
CA GLU A 19 -13.89 -1.35 6.64
C GLU A 19 -15.27 -0.81 6.28
N THR A 20 -15.36 0.17 5.38
CA THR A 20 -16.63 0.71 4.89
C THR A 20 -17.16 -0.01 3.65
N THR A 21 -16.40 -0.96 3.14
CA THR A 21 -16.71 -1.72 1.92
C THR A 21 -16.45 -3.21 2.12
N PRO A 22 -17.13 -3.84 3.12
CA PRO A 22 -16.81 -5.21 3.55
C PRO A 22 -17.01 -6.27 2.46
N GLU A 23 -17.80 -6.00 1.45
CA GLU A 23 -18.02 -6.87 0.29
C GLU A 23 -16.73 -7.16 -0.51
N TYR A 24 -15.70 -6.31 -0.40
CA TYR A 24 -14.44 -6.48 -1.09
C TYR A 24 -13.36 -7.21 -0.27
N PHE A 25 -13.66 -7.56 0.97
CA PHE A 25 -12.69 -8.16 1.87
C PHE A 25 -12.02 -9.42 1.28
N LEU A 26 -12.80 -10.33 0.77
CA LEU A 26 -12.26 -11.60 0.23
C LEU A 26 -11.39 -11.36 -1.01
N GLN A 27 -11.81 -10.48 -1.90
CA GLN A 27 -11.03 -10.14 -3.09
C GLN A 27 -9.68 -9.50 -2.73
N VAL A 28 -9.67 -8.61 -1.77
CA VAL A 28 -8.42 -7.98 -1.28
C VAL A 28 -7.50 -9.03 -0.65
N ALA A 29 -8.04 -9.94 0.16
CA ALA A 29 -7.25 -11.04 0.73
C ALA A 29 -6.65 -11.95 -0.34
N GLN A 30 -7.39 -12.23 -1.41
CA GLN A 30 -6.89 -12.99 -2.56
C GLN A 30 -5.73 -12.25 -3.26
N TRP A 31 -5.85 -10.94 -3.47
CA TRP A 31 -4.75 -10.15 -4.05
C TRP A 31 -3.51 -10.16 -3.16
N HIS A 32 -3.67 -10.03 -1.86
CA HIS A 32 -2.54 -10.13 -0.91
C HIS A 32 -1.86 -11.50 -0.99
N HIS A 33 -2.64 -12.57 -1.10
CA HIS A 33 -2.09 -13.93 -1.24
C HIS A 33 -1.34 -14.09 -2.56
N GLN A 34 -1.94 -13.69 -3.68
CA GLN A 34 -1.32 -13.76 -5.00
C GLN A 34 0.00 -12.97 -5.06
N GLU A 35 0.05 -11.79 -4.45
CA GLU A 35 1.27 -10.98 -4.41
C GLU A 35 2.37 -11.64 -3.55
N CYS A 36 2.01 -12.26 -2.42
CA CYS A 36 2.97 -13.05 -1.64
C CYS A 36 3.55 -14.20 -2.47
N GLU A 37 2.72 -14.94 -3.19
CA GLU A 37 3.17 -16.04 -4.05
C GLU A 37 4.10 -15.53 -5.16
N ARG A 38 3.74 -14.42 -5.80
CA ARG A 38 4.57 -13.80 -6.84
C ARG A 38 5.95 -13.42 -6.32
N GLN A 39 6.04 -12.97 -5.08
CA GLN A 39 7.30 -12.60 -4.44
C GLN A 39 8.07 -13.79 -3.84
N GLY A 40 7.53 -15.01 -3.94
CA GLY A 40 8.14 -16.20 -3.34
C GLY A 40 8.01 -16.26 -1.81
N VAL A 41 7.09 -15.50 -1.23
CA VAL A 41 6.80 -15.49 0.20
C VAL A 41 5.74 -16.55 0.50
N LYS A 42 6.02 -17.41 1.47
CA LYS A 42 5.08 -18.45 1.89
C LYS A 42 3.79 -17.82 2.45
N SER A 43 2.66 -18.19 1.89
CA SER A 43 1.36 -17.63 2.25
C SER A 43 0.22 -18.63 2.02
N SER A 44 -0.93 -18.36 2.60
CA SER A 44 -2.20 -19.00 2.28
C SER A 44 -3.31 -17.97 2.31
N LEU A 45 -4.41 -18.25 1.61
CA LEU A 45 -5.58 -17.38 1.64
C LEU A 45 -6.12 -17.21 3.07
N ALA A 46 -6.20 -18.30 3.83
CA ALA A 46 -6.66 -18.26 5.22
C ALA A 46 -5.80 -17.34 6.09
N LEU A 47 -4.48 -17.42 5.94
CA LEU A 47 -3.56 -16.53 6.66
C LEU A 47 -3.76 -15.06 6.27
N ARG A 48 -3.95 -14.78 4.98
CA ARG A 48 -4.20 -13.41 4.52
C ARG A 48 -5.52 -12.87 5.04
N GLN A 49 -6.58 -13.67 5.05
CA GLN A 49 -7.87 -13.30 5.64
C GLN A 49 -7.73 -13.00 7.13
N GLN A 50 -7.04 -13.85 7.87
CA GLN A 50 -6.81 -13.67 9.30
C GLN A 50 -6.06 -12.36 9.60
N ARG A 51 -5.04 -12.03 8.81
CA ARG A 51 -4.29 -10.77 8.97
C ARG A 51 -5.11 -9.55 8.54
N LEU A 52 -5.88 -9.67 7.47
CA LEU A 52 -6.67 -8.58 6.94
C LEU A 52 -7.82 -8.18 7.89
N VAL A 53 -8.30 -9.08 8.75
CA VAL A 53 -9.30 -8.76 9.78
C VAL A 53 -8.82 -7.59 10.65
N LEU A 54 -7.54 -7.52 11.00
CA LEU A 54 -6.99 -6.41 11.77
C LEU A 54 -7.14 -5.05 11.06
N HIS A 55 -7.07 -5.05 9.72
CA HIS A 55 -7.19 -3.83 8.91
C HIS A 55 -8.60 -3.24 8.89
N VAL A 56 -9.61 -4.00 9.32
CA VAL A 56 -11.00 -3.54 9.40
C VAL A 56 -11.49 -3.37 10.84
N GLN A 57 -10.77 -3.88 11.82
CA GLN A 57 -11.12 -3.81 13.24
C GLN A 57 -10.37 -2.73 14.00
N GLU A 58 -9.11 -2.44 13.61
CA GLU A 58 -8.30 -1.45 14.29
C GLU A 58 -8.77 -0.02 13.98
N SER A 59 -8.68 0.86 14.96
CA SER A 59 -9.09 2.26 14.80
C SER A 59 -8.05 3.12 14.04
N ARG A 60 -6.80 2.68 14.00
CA ARG A 60 -5.69 3.40 13.36
C ARG A 60 -5.01 2.51 12.32
N ILE A 61 -3.79 2.09 12.57
CA ILE A 61 -3.00 1.20 11.72
C ILE A 61 -3.02 -0.21 12.35
N PRO A 62 -3.16 -1.29 11.57
CA PRO A 62 -3.16 -1.35 10.11
C PRO A 62 -4.49 -0.93 9.46
N LYS A 63 -4.41 -0.40 8.24
CA LYS A 63 -5.56 -0.01 7.41
C LYS A 63 -5.35 -0.42 5.97
N THR A 64 -6.43 -0.69 5.28
CA THR A 64 -6.44 -0.92 3.83
C THR A 64 -7.40 0.04 3.16
N LEU A 65 -6.92 0.69 2.12
CA LEU A 65 -7.68 1.53 1.21
C LEU A 65 -7.95 0.75 -0.08
N VAL A 66 -9.11 0.94 -0.65
CA VAL A 66 -9.51 0.33 -1.93
C VAL A 66 -9.82 1.42 -2.94
N ALA A 67 -9.51 1.16 -4.20
CA ALA A 67 -9.86 2.02 -5.31
C ALA A 67 -11.05 1.46 -6.08
N LEU A 68 -12.07 2.28 -6.22
CA LEU A 68 -13.26 1.99 -7.01
C LEU A 68 -13.29 2.89 -8.22
N PHE A 69 -13.44 2.32 -9.38
CA PHE A 69 -13.59 3.03 -10.63
C PHE A 69 -14.87 2.56 -11.33
N ASP A 70 -15.75 3.50 -11.60
CA ASP A 70 -17.07 3.20 -12.17
C ASP A 70 -17.81 2.10 -11.37
N GLY A 71 -17.75 2.20 -10.04
CA GLY A 71 -18.37 1.26 -9.11
C GLY A 71 -17.70 -0.11 -9.00
N LYS A 72 -16.54 -0.30 -9.65
CA LYS A 72 -15.80 -1.57 -9.64
C LYS A 72 -14.53 -1.46 -8.79
N LEU A 73 -14.26 -2.48 -8.01
CA LEU A 73 -13.00 -2.62 -7.29
C LEU A 73 -11.86 -2.87 -8.27
N ILE A 74 -10.86 -1.98 -8.30
CA ILE A 74 -9.74 -2.05 -9.24
C ILE A 74 -8.37 -2.12 -8.59
N GLY A 75 -8.26 -1.85 -7.31
CA GLY A 75 -6.98 -1.87 -6.62
C GLY A 75 -7.08 -1.66 -5.12
N CYS A 76 -5.96 -1.79 -4.46
CA CYS A 76 -5.84 -1.58 -3.01
C CYS A 76 -4.43 -1.14 -2.61
N VAL A 77 -4.32 -0.63 -1.40
CA VAL A 77 -3.05 -0.33 -0.72
C VAL A 77 -3.27 -0.45 0.78
N SER A 78 -2.25 -0.89 1.50
CA SER A 78 -2.31 -1.01 2.96
C SER A 78 -1.27 -0.13 3.62
N LEU A 79 -1.62 0.33 4.82
CA LEU A 79 -0.71 0.94 5.78
C LEU A 79 -0.55 -0.02 6.95
N VAL A 80 0.68 -0.39 7.26
CA VAL A 80 0.98 -1.38 8.30
C VAL A 80 2.10 -0.90 9.21
N ASN A 81 2.06 -1.35 10.46
CA ASN A 81 3.18 -1.25 11.38
C ASN A 81 3.84 -2.63 11.44
N TYR A 82 5.08 -2.73 11.03
CA TYR A 82 5.85 -3.92 11.34
C TYR A 82 6.47 -3.75 12.72
N SER A 83 6.01 -4.54 13.70
CA SER A 83 6.82 -4.79 14.87
C SER A 83 7.97 -5.70 14.44
N TYR A 84 9.12 -5.13 14.12
CA TYR A 84 10.30 -5.91 13.83
C TYR A 84 10.68 -6.74 15.06
N ARG A 85 10.54 -8.03 14.94
CA ARG A 85 11.28 -8.96 15.76
C ARG A 85 12.73 -8.91 15.32
N SER A 86 13.46 -7.89 15.60
CA SER A 86 14.87 -7.99 15.34
C SER A 86 15.63 -6.77 15.80
N SER A 87 16.76 -7.07 16.18
CA SER A 87 18.06 -6.43 16.22
C SER A 87 18.34 -5.25 15.27
N GLU A 88 17.47 -4.92 14.34
CA GLU A 88 17.60 -3.71 13.55
C GLU A 88 16.98 -2.53 14.31
N ARG A 89 17.87 -1.74 14.82
CA ARG A 89 17.62 -0.61 15.70
C ARG A 89 16.62 0.36 15.12
N MET A 90 15.46 0.45 15.75
CA MET A 90 14.66 1.66 15.71
C MET A 90 15.53 2.87 16.07
N PRO A 91 15.39 4.00 15.40
CA PRO A 91 16.05 5.22 15.85
C PRO A 91 15.71 5.43 17.32
N LYS A 92 16.72 5.61 18.16
CA LYS A 92 16.52 5.92 19.58
C LYS A 92 15.66 7.18 19.66
N GLY A 93 14.47 7.08 20.24
CA GLY A 93 13.57 8.19 20.46
C GLY A 93 12.26 8.15 19.67
N ALA A 94 12.05 7.18 18.77
CA ALA A 94 10.76 6.99 18.12
C ALA A 94 9.78 6.31 19.10
N ASN A 95 8.80 7.05 19.58
CA ASN A 95 7.74 6.53 20.47
C ASN A 95 6.73 5.65 19.73
N GLU A 96 6.80 5.56 18.40
CA GLU A 96 5.89 4.79 17.57
C GLU A 96 6.66 4.01 16.50
N SER A 97 6.15 2.82 16.16
CA SER A 97 6.69 2.02 15.06
C SER A 97 6.50 2.75 13.73
N PRO A 98 7.48 2.71 12.80
CA PRO A 98 7.31 3.27 11.47
C PRO A 98 6.08 2.71 10.77
N VAL A 99 5.41 3.55 10.00
CA VAL A 99 4.29 3.14 9.15
C VAL A 99 4.81 2.83 7.76
N TRP A 100 4.42 1.67 7.25
CA TRP A 100 4.82 1.16 5.94
C TRP A 100 3.64 1.14 4.99
N LEU A 101 3.86 1.61 3.78
CA LEU A 101 2.99 1.38 2.65
C LEU A 101 3.27 -0.04 2.13
N SER A 102 2.24 -0.84 1.99
CA SER A 102 2.34 -2.25 1.63
C SER A 102 1.19 -2.67 0.73
N ASN A 103 1.37 -3.78 0.01
CA ASN A 103 0.32 -4.41 -0.78
C ASN A 103 -0.36 -3.46 -1.78
N LEU A 104 0.41 -2.56 -2.39
CA LEU A 104 -0.09 -1.77 -3.50
C LEU A 104 -0.37 -2.68 -4.70
N PHE A 105 -1.60 -2.69 -5.13
CA PHE A 105 -2.07 -3.50 -6.24
C PHE A 105 -3.09 -2.72 -7.09
N VAL A 106 -2.95 -2.82 -8.39
CA VAL A 106 -3.94 -2.34 -9.37
C VAL A 106 -4.13 -3.45 -10.40
N LEU A 107 -5.38 -3.76 -10.73
CA LEU A 107 -5.70 -4.72 -11.78
C LEU A 107 -4.96 -4.37 -13.07
N GLU A 108 -4.42 -5.37 -13.76
CA GLU A 108 -3.54 -5.19 -14.92
C GLU A 108 -4.12 -4.25 -15.98
N LYS A 109 -5.40 -4.43 -16.32
CA LYS A 109 -6.05 -3.60 -17.33
C LYS A 109 -6.25 -2.13 -16.93
N TYR A 110 -6.05 -1.80 -15.67
CA TYR A 110 -6.15 -0.42 -15.15
C TYR A 110 -4.80 0.19 -14.82
N ARG A 111 -3.70 -0.53 -15.05
CA ARG A 111 -2.35 -0.01 -14.81
C ARG A 111 -1.95 1.07 -15.79
N GLN A 112 -0.94 1.87 -15.43
CA GLN A 112 -0.41 2.99 -16.22
C GLN A 112 -1.45 4.08 -16.53
N GLN A 113 -2.46 4.21 -15.68
CA GLN A 113 -3.54 5.20 -15.81
C GLN A 113 -3.63 6.14 -14.59
N GLY A 114 -2.67 6.06 -13.66
CA GLY A 114 -2.62 6.91 -12.48
C GLY A 114 -3.37 6.39 -11.25
N PHE A 115 -3.98 5.22 -11.29
CA PHE A 115 -4.72 4.67 -10.14
C PHE A 115 -3.81 4.27 -8.98
N GLY A 116 -2.63 3.71 -9.27
CA GLY A 116 -1.64 3.42 -8.24
C GLY A 116 -1.18 4.69 -7.52
N ASN A 117 -0.95 5.76 -8.25
CA ASN A 117 -0.60 7.05 -7.68
C ASN A 117 -1.73 7.63 -6.82
N ALA A 118 -2.98 7.50 -7.25
CA ALA A 118 -4.14 7.92 -6.46
C ALA A 118 -4.25 7.17 -5.13
N LEU A 119 -3.98 5.86 -5.14
CA LEU A 119 -3.92 5.04 -3.92
C LEU A 119 -2.79 5.47 -2.99
N ILE A 120 -1.60 5.71 -3.52
CA ILE A 120 -0.45 6.20 -2.74
C ILE A 120 -0.76 7.56 -2.12
N ASP A 121 -1.31 8.49 -2.87
CA ASP A 121 -1.67 9.82 -2.37
C ASP A 121 -2.71 9.74 -1.26
N ALA A 122 -3.73 8.91 -1.42
CA ALA A 122 -4.74 8.69 -0.39
C ALA A 122 -4.14 8.08 0.89
N ALA A 123 -3.21 7.12 0.75
CA ALA A 123 -2.49 6.52 1.87
C ALA A 123 -1.62 7.55 2.59
N LYS A 124 -0.93 8.42 1.86
CA LYS A 124 -0.13 9.51 2.42
C LYS A 124 -0.99 10.49 3.20
N HIS A 125 -2.14 10.89 2.66
CA HIS A 125 -3.09 11.75 3.36
C HIS A 125 -3.61 11.10 4.65
N TYR A 126 -4.00 9.83 4.59
CA TYR A 126 -4.47 9.11 5.75
C TYR A 126 -3.40 9.03 6.84
N ALA A 127 -2.16 8.71 6.49
CA ALA A 127 -1.06 8.66 7.43
C ALA A 127 -0.75 10.03 8.04
N SER A 128 -0.77 11.09 7.23
CA SER A 128 -0.59 12.46 7.69
C SER A 128 -1.67 12.88 8.69
N ASP A 129 -2.93 12.54 8.43
CA ASP A 129 -4.04 12.80 9.35
C ASP A 129 -3.91 12.07 10.69
N LEU A 130 -3.20 10.95 10.69
CA LEU A 130 -2.85 10.22 11.92
C LEU A 130 -1.63 10.78 12.64
N GLY A 131 -1.03 11.86 12.13
CA GLY A 131 0.15 12.51 12.73
C GLY A 131 1.48 11.89 12.33
N GLN A 132 1.53 11.09 11.28
CA GLN A 132 2.79 10.55 10.77
C GLN A 132 3.52 11.60 9.92
N ASP A 133 4.84 11.69 10.08
CA ASP A 133 5.69 12.60 9.34
C ASP A 133 6.32 11.97 8.09
N GLU A 134 6.31 10.64 8.02
CA GLU A 134 6.92 9.88 6.94
C GLU A 134 6.26 8.53 6.74
N LEU A 135 6.45 7.98 5.54
CA LEU A 135 6.10 6.61 5.19
C LEU A 135 7.32 5.86 4.66
N TRP A 136 7.31 4.56 4.89
CA TRP A 136 8.32 3.62 4.41
C TRP A 136 7.69 2.61 3.46
N LEU A 137 8.50 2.04 2.57
CA LEU A 137 8.13 0.89 1.74
C LEU A 137 9.37 0.06 1.40
N SER A 138 9.12 -1.17 0.99
CA SER A 138 10.13 -2.06 0.40
C SER A 138 9.78 -2.30 -1.06
N ALA A 139 10.68 -1.96 -1.97
CA ALA A 139 10.49 -2.12 -3.41
C ALA A 139 11.47 -3.16 -3.96
N THR A 140 10.95 -4.18 -4.62
CA THR A 140 11.73 -5.13 -5.43
C THR A 140 11.80 -4.66 -6.88
N ASP A 141 10.67 -4.23 -7.38
CA ASP A 141 10.47 -3.64 -8.70
C ASP A 141 10.04 -2.19 -8.54
N TYR A 142 9.96 -1.43 -9.60
CA TYR A 142 9.42 -0.06 -9.60
C TYR A 142 10.18 0.97 -8.73
N THR A 143 11.44 0.71 -8.40
CA THR A 143 12.27 1.68 -7.64
C THR A 143 12.29 3.04 -8.32
N ASP A 144 12.47 3.09 -9.63
CA ASP A 144 12.46 4.34 -10.41
C ASP A 144 11.11 5.06 -10.34
N TYR A 145 10.01 4.30 -10.35
CA TYR A 145 8.66 4.85 -10.18
C TYR A 145 8.53 5.62 -8.86
N TYR A 146 9.02 5.04 -7.79
CA TYR A 146 8.97 5.67 -6.46
C TYR A 146 9.95 6.84 -6.35
N GLN A 147 11.18 6.70 -6.87
CA GLN A 147 12.16 7.79 -6.84
C GLN A 147 11.66 9.04 -7.56
N LYS A 148 11.01 8.90 -8.70
CA LYS A 148 10.39 10.01 -9.45
C LYS A 148 9.29 10.72 -8.66
N ARG A 149 8.75 10.09 -7.61
CA ARG A 149 7.70 10.62 -6.73
C ARG A 149 8.21 11.06 -5.36
N GLY A 150 9.53 11.24 -5.24
CA GLY A 150 10.16 11.78 -4.04
C GLY A 150 10.54 10.76 -2.98
N TRP A 151 10.39 9.47 -3.27
CA TRP A 151 10.86 8.44 -2.36
C TRP A 151 12.37 8.27 -2.47
N GLU A 152 13.05 8.18 -1.33
CA GLU A 152 14.50 8.01 -1.22
C GLU A 152 14.86 6.59 -0.82
N ILE A 153 15.90 6.01 -1.45
CA ILE A 153 16.47 4.74 -1.01
C ILE A 153 17.27 4.98 0.27
N ILE A 154 16.85 4.35 1.36
CA ILE A 154 17.53 4.45 2.67
C ILE A 154 18.53 3.33 2.83
N ARG A 155 18.20 2.13 2.36
CA ARG A 155 19.10 0.97 2.39
C ARG A 155 18.69 -0.08 1.37
N ARG A 156 19.63 -0.96 1.07
CA ARG A 156 19.41 -2.16 0.26
C ARG A 156 19.56 -3.39 1.13
N THR A 157 18.66 -4.34 0.97
CA THR A 157 18.67 -5.60 1.71
C THR A 157 18.20 -6.74 0.81
N ARG A 158 18.09 -7.94 1.37
CA ARG A 158 17.52 -9.09 0.66
C ARG A 158 16.33 -9.63 1.42
N LEU A 159 15.29 -9.95 0.69
CA LEU A 159 14.09 -10.61 1.18
C LEU A 159 13.75 -11.77 0.25
N ALA A 160 13.61 -12.98 0.80
CA ALA A 160 13.34 -14.20 0.02
C ALA A 160 14.32 -14.38 -1.18
N GLY A 161 15.62 -14.07 -0.98
CA GLY A 161 16.65 -14.18 -1.99
C GLY A 161 16.67 -13.07 -3.06
N ARG A 162 15.76 -12.10 -2.99
CA ARG A 162 15.69 -10.96 -3.91
C ARG A 162 16.27 -9.71 -3.27
N GLN A 163 16.93 -8.89 -4.09
CA GLN A 163 17.37 -7.56 -3.66
C GLN A 163 16.14 -6.66 -3.48
N VAL A 164 16.09 -5.97 -2.35
CA VAL A 164 15.01 -5.07 -1.96
C VAL A 164 15.58 -3.72 -1.60
N ASN A 165 14.97 -2.66 -2.11
CA ASN A 165 15.27 -1.29 -1.72
C ASN A 165 14.26 -0.85 -0.66
N VAL A 166 14.76 -0.50 0.52
CA VAL A 166 13.95 0.15 1.56
C VAL A 166 13.94 1.63 1.30
N MET A 167 12.76 2.19 1.13
CA MET A 167 12.55 3.57 0.71
C MET A 167 11.68 4.32 1.72
N ARG A 168 11.86 5.64 1.75
CA ARG A 168 11.15 6.54 2.64
C ARG A 168 10.72 7.80 1.89
N VAL A 169 9.57 8.35 2.29
CA VAL A 169 9.08 9.65 1.83
C VAL A 169 8.58 10.47 3.01
N GLY A 170 8.86 11.78 3.01
CA GLY A 170 8.25 12.74 3.94
C GLY A 170 6.79 13.02 3.56
N LEU A 171 5.98 13.27 4.57
CA LEU A 171 4.56 13.63 4.43
C LEU A 171 4.31 15.12 4.63
#